data_365a91fbd33c8f96f37a3bee91db5501
#
_entry.id   365a91fbd33c8f96f37a3bee91db5501
#
_cell.length_a   1.000
_cell.length_b   1.000
_cell.length_c   1.000
_cell.angle_alpha   90.00
_cell.angle_beta   90.00
_cell.angle_gamma   90.00
#
_symmetry.space_group_name_H-M   'P 1'
#
loop_
_entity.id
_entity.type
_entity.pdbx_description
1 polymer ?
#
loop_
_entity_poly.entity_id
_entity_poly.type
_entity_poly.pdbx_seq_one_letter_code
_entity_poly.pdbx_strand_id
1 'polypeptide(L)'
;MATETPETIDRNALPPAGTWTFDKNHTRLEFVARHMLSKVRGRFTEFDGTVTIGERPEDSHVEVEMQTASITTDTGMRDDHLRSDDFLEVEEYPTMTFRSTELRPTGENTFQLVGDLTIKGITRQVVVDAEFNGWGPGASPDNPPLAAFSAKTEIDREDWDMTWNVAVETGGFLVSKKVQIEIETELNPVG
;
A
#
# COMPACT_ATOMS: atom_id res chain seq x y z
N MET A 1 -20.65 -7.39 -22.02
CA MET A 1 -20.22 -6.33 -22.95
C MET A 1 -18.96 -5.75 -22.37
N ALA A 2 -17.88 -5.64 -23.15
CA ALA A 2 -16.68 -4.94 -22.67
C ALA A 2 -17.07 -3.47 -22.46
N THR A 3 -16.81 -2.95 -21.29
CA THR A 3 -17.01 -1.52 -20.99
C THR A 3 -15.96 -0.75 -21.79
N GLU A 4 -16.39 0.11 -22.72
CA GLU A 4 -15.44 0.93 -23.46
C GLU A 4 -14.75 1.92 -22.53
N THR A 5 -13.45 2.11 -22.72
CA THR A 5 -12.69 3.14 -21.99
C THR A 5 -13.30 4.51 -22.27
N PRO A 6 -13.63 5.29 -21.23
CA PRO A 6 -14.16 6.64 -21.43
C PRO A 6 -13.15 7.53 -22.15
N GLU A 7 -13.64 8.53 -22.91
CA GLU A 7 -12.78 9.50 -23.60
C GLU A 7 -12.03 10.44 -22.64
N THR A 8 -12.54 10.58 -21.42
CA THR A 8 -11.95 11.40 -20.34
C THR A 8 -12.03 10.63 -19.03
N ILE A 9 -11.26 11.05 -18.02
CA ILE A 9 -11.32 10.42 -16.70
C ILE A 9 -12.75 10.47 -16.13
N ASP A 10 -13.31 9.28 -15.88
CA ASP A 10 -14.60 9.11 -15.20
C ASP A 10 -14.36 8.77 -13.73
N ARG A 11 -14.98 9.56 -12.86
CA ARG A 11 -14.91 9.38 -11.40
C ARG A 11 -16.13 8.71 -10.81
N ASN A 12 -17.14 8.45 -11.63
CA ASN A 12 -18.43 7.93 -11.18
C ASN A 12 -18.69 6.49 -11.63
N ALA A 13 -17.94 6.01 -12.62
CA ALA A 13 -18.03 4.64 -13.09
C ALA A 13 -16.79 3.86 -12.68
N LEU A 14 -16.98 2.70 -12.05
CA LEU A 14 -15.89 1.78 -11.73
C LEU A 14 -15.21 1.28 -13.02
N PRO A 15 -13.91 1.00 -12.96
CA PRO A 15 -13.22 0.41 -14.10
C PRO A 15 -13.78 -0.99 -14.40
N PRO A 16 -13.65 -1.48 -15.64
CA PRO A 16 -14.18 -2.76 -16.03
C PRO A 16 -13.60 -3.90 -15.20
N ALA A 17 -14.45 -4.92 -14.97
CA ALA A 17 -14.02 -6.14 -14.30
C ALA A 17 -12.86 -6.79 -15.06
N GLY A 18 -11.89 -7.32 -14.32
CA GLY A 18 -10.71 -7.95 -14.87
C GLY A 18 -9.52 -7.89 -13.94
N THR A 19 -8.38 -8.33 -14.45
CA THR A 19 -7.11 -8.28 -13.73
C THR A 19 -6.35 -7.01 -14.11
N TRP A 20 -5.84 -6.33 -13.08
CA TRP A 20 -5.08 -5.09 -13.20
C TRP A 20 -3.74 -5.25 -12.49
N THR A 21 -2.74 -4.54 -12.94
CA THR A 21 -1.41 -4.51 -12.32
C THR A 21 -1.01 -3.08 -11.96
N PHE A 22 -0.10 -2.95 -11.02
CA PHE A 22 0.39 -1.65 -10.56
C PHE A 22 1.28 -0.99 -11.62
N ASP A 23 0.99 0.26 -11.97
CA ASP A 23 1.97 1.11 -12.65
C ASP A 23 3.04 1.53 -11.64
N LYS A 24 4.23 0.93 -11.77
CA LYS A 24 5.35 1.15 -10.83
C LYS A 24 5.88 2.58 -10.85
N ASN A 25 5.65 3.33 -11.92
CA ASN A 25 6.07 4.72 -12.01
C ASN A 25 5.13 5.67 -11.24
N HIS A 26 3.85 5.29 -11.17
CA HIS A 26 2.80 6.12 -10.57
C HIS A 26 2.18 5.47 -9.32
N THR A 27 2.82 4.42 -8.78
CA THR A 27 2.43 3.82 -7.51
C THR A 27 3.44 4.14 -6.43
N ARG A 28 2.94 4.54 -5.26
CA ARG A 28 3.71 4.82 -4.05
C ARG A 28 3.15 4.02 -2.89
N LEU A 29 3.98 3.18 -2.31
CA LEU A 29 3.70 2.44 -1.07
C LEU A 29 4.53 3.09 0.03
N GLU A 30 3.94 4.03 0.74
CA GLU A 30 4.64 4.88 1.71
C GLU A 30 4.21 4.56 3.14
N PHE A 31 5.11 4.85 4.07
CA PHE A 31 4.81 4.86 5.49
C PHE A 31 5.28 6.16 6.14
N VAL A 32 4.63 6.52 7.22
CA VAL A 32 4.99 7.68 8.04
C VAL A 32 5.09 7.26 9.50
N ALA A 33 6.27 7.37 10.06
CA ALA A 33 6.51 7.18 11.49
C ALA A 33 6.93 8.51 12.13
N ARG A 34 6.69 8.66 13.43
CA ARG A 34 7.18 9.81 14.17
C ARG A 34 8.50 9.45 14.84
N HIS A 35 9.51 10.29 14.61
CA HIS A 35 10.79 10.24 15.29
C HIS A 35 10.90 11.49 16.17
N MET A 36 10.79 11.30 17.48
CA MET A 36 10.66 12.41 18.44
C MET A 36 9.54 13.39 18.04
N LEU A 37 9.91 14.57 17.56
CA LEU A 37 8.98 15.65 17.22
C LEU A 37 8.67 15.74 15.72
N SER A 38 9.41 15.02 14.87
CA SER A 38 9.29 15.09 13.42
C SER A 38 8.68 13.82 12.82
N LYS A 39 8.04 13.98 11.67
CA LYS A 39 7.60 12.86 10.86
C LYS A 39 8.73 12.41 9.94
N VAL A 40 8.97 11.11 9.87
CA VAL A 40 9.84 10.46 8.90
C VAL A 40 8.94 9.73 7.91
N ARG A 41 9.14 9.99 6.63
CA ARG A 41 8.52 9.25 5.53
C ARG A 41 9.52 8.25 4.96
N GLY A 42 9.01 7.11 4.58
CA GLY A 42 9.75 6.12 3.82
C GLY A 42 8.82 5.39 2.85
N ARG A 43 9.40 4.61 1.96
CA ARG A 43 8.67 3.84 0.95
C ARG A 43 9.38 2.55 0.63
N PHE A 44 8.64 1.63 0.02
CA PHE A 44 9.20 0.46 -0.65
C PHE A 44 9.29 0.76 -2.15
N THR A 45 10.47 0.54 -2.74
CA THR A 45 10.72 0.84 -4.16
C THR A 45 10.56 -0.38 -5.06
N GLU A 46 10.57 -1.59 -4.49
CA GLU A 46 10.39 -2.85 -5.20
C GLU A 46 9.18 -3.59 -4.64
N PHE A 47 8.17 -3.71 -5.44
CA PHE A 47 6.93 -4.41 -5.13
C PHE A 47 6.31 -4.96 -6.41
N ASP A 48 5.43 -5.94 -6.25
CA ASP A 48 4.62 -6.49 -7.33
C ASP A 48 3.26 -6.92 -6.78
N GLY A 49 2.30 -7.15 -7.68
CA GLY A 49 1.00 -7.61 -7.27
C GLY A 49 -0.07 -7.45 -8.34
N THR A 50 -1.26 -7.87 -7.99
CA THR A 50 -2.44 -7.81 -8.84
C THR A 50 -3.64 -7.27 -8.09
N VAL A 51 -4.49 -6.57 -8.82
CA VAL A 51 -5.81 -6.16 -8.38
C VAL A 51 -6.83 -6.81 -9.31
N THR A 52 -7.67 -7.66 -8.77
CA THR A 52 -8.83 -8.17 -9.50
C THR A 52 -10.01 -7.27 -9.20
N ILE A 53 -10.57 -6.67 -10.24
CA ILE A 53 -11.79 -5.87 -10.14
C ILE A 53 -12.94 -6.78 -10.56
N GLY A 54 -13.89 -7.00 -9.67
CA GLY A 54 -15.07 -7.80 -9.92
C GLY A 54 -16.18 -7.00 -10.59
N GLU A 55 -17.23 -7.67 -11.04
CA GLU A 55 -18.44 -7.00 -11.54
C GLU A 55 -19.16 -6.22 -10.44
N ARG A 56 -18.97 -6.63 -9.19
CA ARG A 56 -19.41 -5.93 -7.98
C ARG A 56 -18.19 -5.63 -7.13
N PRO A 57 -18.15 -4.49 -6.42
CA PRO A 57 -17.01 -4.12 -5.58
C PRO A 57 -16.57 -5.25 -4.63
N GLU A 58 -17.51 -5.93 -3.99
CA GLU A 58 -17.26 -7.00 -3.04
C GLU A 58 -16.63 -8.27 -3.64
N ASP A 59 -16.66 -8.42 -4.96
CA ASP A 59 -16.00 -9.52 -5.68
C ASP A 59 -14.55 -9.16 -6.06
N SER A 60 -14.10 -7.96 -5.67
CA SER A 60 -12.75 -7.47 -5.96
C SER A 60 -11.76 -7.87 -4.87
N HIS A 61 -10.51 -8.08 -5.26
CA HIS A 61 -9.45 -8.37 -4.29
C HIS A 61 -8.09 -7.85 -4.76
N VAL A 62 -7.19 -7.67 -3.78
CA VAL A 62 -5.86 -7.12 -3.96
C VAL A 62 -4.84 -8.06 -3.35
N GLU A 63 -3.80 -8.35 -4.09
CA GLU A 63 -2.60 -9.00 -3.59
C GLU A 63 -1.38 -8.15 -3.94
N VAL A 64 -0.53 -7.89 -2.95
CA VAL A 64 0.72 -7.17 -3.17
C VAL A 64 1.84 -7.78 -2.33
N GLU A 65 3.00 -7.89 -2.93
CA GLU A 65 4.24 -8.30 -2.28
C GLU A 65 5.26 -7.18 -2.42
N MET A 66 5.92 -6.85 -1.33
CA MET A 66 6.97 -5.83 -1.27
C MET A 66 8.29 -6.48 -0.87
N GLN A 67 9.38 -6.14 -1.56
CA GLN A 67 10.72 -6.55 -1.15
C GLN A 67 11.16 -5.71 0.04
N THR A 68 11.37 -6.33 1.19
CA THR A 68 11.68 -5.60 2.44
C THR A 68 13.00 -4.86 2.36
N ALA A 69 13.99 -5.38 1.62
CA ALA A 69 15.27 -4.72 1.40
C ALA A 69 15.15 -3.42 0.59
N SER A 70 14.06 -3.21 -0.13
CA SER A 70 13.82 -2.01 -0.94
C SER A 70 13.34 -0.80 -0.14
N ILE A 71 13.21 -0.95 1.19
CA ILE A 71 12.83 0.16 2.07
C ILE A 71 13.83 1.30 1.99
N THR A 72 13.33 2.53 1.84
CA THR A 72 14.15 3.73 1.88
C THR A 72 13.41 4.90 2.53
N THR A 73 14.17 5.68 3.26
CA THR A 73 13.79 6.98 3.83
C THR A 73 14.70 8.08 3.29
N ASP A 74 15.44 7.79 2.20
CA ASP A 74 16.44 8.65 1.59
C ASP A 74 17.60 9.02 2.56
N THR A 75 17.87 8.13 3.55
CA THR A 75 18.94 8.29 4.54
C THR A 75 19.58 6.93 4.82
N GLY A 76 20.74 6.65 4.21
CA GLY A 76 21.37 5.33 4.21
C GLY A 76 21.52 4.69 5.59
N MET A 77 22.04 5.43 6.58
CA MET A 77 22.20 4.91 7.95
C MET A 77 20.87 4.47 8.59
N ARG A 78 19.80 5.20 8.35
CA ARG A 78 18.47 4.85 8.85
C ARG A 78 17.87 3.68 8.07
N ASP A 79 18.09 3.64 6.76
CA ASP A 79 17.62 2.56 5.90
C ASP A 79 18.31 1.23 6.28
N ASP A 80 19.60 1.26 6.56
CA ASP A 80 20.35 0.09 7.05
C ASP A 80 19.81 -0.40 8.41
N HIS A 81 19.48 0.51 9.31
CA HIS A 81 18.87 0.16 10.59
C HIS A 81 17.46 -0.43 10.41
N LEU A 82 16.65 0.12 9.50
CA LEU A 82 15.33 -0.44 9.21
C LEU A 82 15.39 -1.84 8.60
N ARG A 83 16.48 -2.19 7.91
CA ARG A 83 16.71 -3.53 7.35
C ARG A 83 17.21 -4.55 8.38
N SER A 84 17.77 -4.08 9.52
CA SER A 84 18.35 -4.94 10.54
C SER A 84 17.30 -5.73 11.33
N ASP A 85 17.76 -6.61 12.21
CA ASP A 85 16.95 -7.42 13.14
C ASP A 85 16.15 -6.58 14.15
N ASP A 86 16.57 -5.34 14.41
CA ASP A 86 15.79 -4.39 15.22
C ASP A 86 14.43 -4.04 14.60
N PHE A 87 14.28 -4.18 13.27
CA PHE A 87 13.06 -3.84 12.53
C PHE A 87 12.62 -4.95 11.57
N LEU A 88 12.96 -4.85 10.28
CA LEU A 88 12.40 -5.74 9.25
C LEU A 88 13.14 -7.07 9.11
N GLU A 89 14.41 -7.14 9.56
CA GLU A 89 15.23 -8.36 9.51
C GLU A 89 15.21 -8.99 8.10
N VAL A 90 15.58 -8.18 7.11
CA VAL A 90 15.37 -8.48 5.69
C VAL A 90 16.07 -9.74 5.17
N GLU A 91 17.15 -10.16 5.83
CA GLU A 91 17.86 -11.41 5.50
C GLU A 91 17.03 -12.66 5.83
N GLU A 92 16.24 -12.61 6.91
CA GLU A 92 15.34 -13.69 7.33
C GLU A 92 13.96 -13.55 6.67
N TYR A 93 13.47 -12.31 6.51
CA TYR A 93 12.14 -12.00 5.98
C TYR A 93 12.24 -11.09 4.75
N PRO A 94 12.61 -11.64 3.58
CA PRO A 94 12.87 -10.83 2.39
C PRO A 94 11.64 -10.17 1.79
N THR A 95 10.43 -10.64 2.15
CA THR A 95 9.18 -10.10 1.61
C THR A 95 8.18 -9.75 2.71
N MET A 96 7.36 -8.75 2.42
CA MET A 96 6.16 -8.38 3.14
C MET A 96 4.98 -8.49 2.20
N THR A 97 3.85 -9.02 2.65
CA THR A 97 2.68 -9.27 1.78
C THR A 97 1.40 -8.73 2.38
N PHE A 98 0.52 -8.25 1.50
CA PHE A 98 -0.87 -7.98 1.84
C PHE A 98 -1.80 -8.72 0.88
N ARG A 99 -2.84 -9.36 1.43
CA ARG A 99 -3.89 -10.03 0.67
C ARG A 99 -5.24 -9.65 1.25
N SER A 100 -6.07 -8.98 0.44
CA SER A 100 -7.41 -8.66 0.89
C SER A 100 -8.26 -9.94 1.01
N THR A 101 -9.09 -9.98 2.04
CA THR A 101 -10.06 -11.06 2.29
C THR A 101 -11.49 -10.59 2.09
N GLU A 102 -11.72 -9.27 2.16
CA GLU A 102 -13.04 -8.68 2.00
C GLU A 102 -12.88 -7.23 1.52
N LEU A 103 -13.77 -6.79 0.64
CA LEU A 103 -13.93 -5.40 0.25
C LEU A 103 -15.33 -4.94 0.64
N ARG A 104 -15.43 -3.90 1.44
CA ARG A 104 -16.67 -3.32 1.95
C ARG A 104 -16.87 -1.93 1.37
N PRO A 105 -17.88 -1.70 0.52
CA PRO A 105 -18.24 -0.35 0.13
C PRO A 105 -18.66 0.47 1.36
N THR A 106 -18.18 1.70 1.47
CA THR A 106 -18.51 2.63 2.58
C THR A 106 -19.14 3.92 2.09
N GLY A 107 -19.09 4.17 0.78
CA GLY A 107 -19.67 5.30 0.10
C GLY A 107 -19.68 5.09 -1.40
N GLU A 108 -19.92 6.13 -2.16
CA GLU A 108 -20.02 6.03 -3.62
C GLU A 108 -18.68 5.58 -4.25
N ASN A 109 -17.56 6.20 -3.80
CA ASN A 109 -16.20 5.91 -4.29
C ASN A 109 -15.26 5.46 -3.16
N THR A 110 -15.78 5.13 -2.00
CA THR A 110 -14.97 4.76 -0.83
C THR A 110 -15.25 3.33 -0.40
N PHE A 111 -14.19 2.66 0.05
CA PHE A 111 -14.20 1.25 0.40
C PHE A 111 -13.34 1.00 1.64
N GLN A 112 -13.58 -0.10 2.31
CA GLN A 112 -12.64 -0.70 3.24
C GLN A 112 -12.14 -2.03 2.66
N LEU A 113 -10.82 -2.15 2.52
CA LEU A 113 -10.15 -3.42 2.27
C LEU A 113 -9.80 -4.05 3.61
N VAL A 114 -10.44 -5.15 3.93
CA VAL A 114 -10.03 -6.02 5.03
C VAL A 114 -9.07 -7.04 4.48
N GLY A 115 -7.93 -7.25 5.10
CA GLY A 115 -6.96 -8.20 4.57
C GLY A 115 -5.88 -8.58 5.57
N ASP A 116 -5.13 -9.57 5.19
CA ASP A 116 -4.02 -10.13 5.96
C ASP A 116 -2.71 -9.45 5.54
N LEU A 117 -2.11 -8.73 6.48
CA LEU A 117 -0.78 -8.14 6.33
C LEU A 117 0.24 -9.02 7.06
N THR A 118 1.22 -9.50 6.32
CA THR A 118 2.31 -10.32 6.85
C THR A 118 3.62 -9.54 6.83
N ILE A 119 4.21 -9.33 7.99
CA ILE A 119 5.53 -8.71 8.19
C ILE A 119 6.32 -9.62 9.14
N LYS A 120 7.60 -9.86 8.89
CA LYS A 120 8.45 -10.74 9.72
C LYS A 120 7.80 -12.10 10.01
N GLY A 121 7.15 -12.70 9.03
CA GLY A 121 6.45 -13.97 9.19
C GLY A 121 5.20 -13.95 10.08
N ILE A 122 4.84 -12.79 10.64
CA ILE A 122 3.65 -12.61 11.48
C ILE A 122 2.52 -12.04 10.63
N THR A 123 1.37 -12.69 10.64
CA THR A 123 0.18 -12.23 9.90
C THR A 123 -0.82 -11.61 10.87
N ARG A 124 -1.30 -10.43 10.52
CA ARG A 124 -2.38 -9.73 11.23
C ARG A 124 -3.41 -9.22 10.25
N GLN A 125 -4.67 -9.29 10.63
CA GLN A 125 -5.72 -8.65 9.86
C GLN A 125 -5.67 -7.13 10.06
N VAL A 126 -5.73 -6.40 8.95
CA VAL A 126 -5.79 -4.94 8.94
C VAL A 126 -6.97 -4.47 8.11
N VAL A 127 -7.44 -3.26 8.39
CA VAL A 127 -8.47 -2.58 7.60
C VAL A 127 -7.83 -1.34 6.96
N VAL A 128 -7.91 -1.26 5.65
CA VAL A 128 -7.37 -0.17 4.85
C VAL A 128 -8.52 0.62 4.25
N ASP A 129 -8.61 1.89 4.56
CA ASP A 129 -9.58 2.79 3.93
C ASP A 129 -9.07 3.16 2.55
N ALA A 130 -9.86 2.93 1.52
CA ALA A 130 -9.51 3.18 0.12
C ALA A 130 -10.56 4.06 -0.57
N GLU A 131 -10.10 4.84 -1.54
CA GLU A 131 -10.90 5.71 -2.37
C GLU A 131 -10.55 5.50 -3.84
N PHE A 132 -11.58 5.39 -4.67
CA PHE A 132 -11.46 5.37 -6.11
C PHE A 132 -11.44 6.80 -6.64
N ASN A 133 -10.38 7.15 -7.37
CA ASN A 133 -10.13 8.50 -7.86
C ASN A 133 -10.57 8.70 -9.31
N GLY A 134 -10.89 7.62 -10.03
CA GLY A 134 -11.36 7.65 -11.41
C GLY A 134 -10.60 6.67 -12.31
N TRP A 135 -11.14 6.45 -13.50
CA TRP A 135 -10.50 5.69 -14.56
C TRP A 135 -10.73 6.34 -15.92
N GLY A 136 -9.88 6.02 -16.89
CA GLY A 136 -9.98 6.61 -18.23
C GLY A 136 -8.79 6.28 -19.11
N PRO A 137 -8.62 7.04 -20.21
CA PRO A 137 -7.52 6.85 -21.14
C PRO A 137 -6.18 7.15 -20.47
N GLY A 138 -5.12 6.54 -20.98
CA GLY A 138 -3.75 6.92 -20.62
C GLY A 138 -3.40 8.33 -21.11
N ALA A 139 -2.22 8.79 -20.71
CA ALA A 139 -1.73 10.14 -21.06
C ALA A 139 -1.57 10.39 -22.57
N SER A 140 -1.52 9.32 -23.37
CA SER A 140 -1.50 9.37 -24.83
C SER A 140 -2.26 8.17 -25.41
N PRO A 141 -2.63 8.19 -26.71
CA PRO A 141 -3.33 7.07 -27.36
C PRO A 141 -2.56 5.74 -27.33
N ASP A 142 -1.24 5.78 -27.15
CA ASP A 142 -0.38 4.61 -27.10
C ASP A 142 -0.26 4.04 -25.66
N ASN A 143 -0.73 4.75 -24.64
CA ASN A 143 -0.72 4.30 -23.26
C ASN A 143 -1.98 3.48 -22.94
N PRO A 144 -1.85 2.44 -22.09
CA PRO A 144 -3.02 1.71 -21.65
C PRO A 144 -3.97 2.62 -20.84
N PRO A 145 -5.26 2.25 -20.75
CA PRO A 145 -6.16 2.89 -19.81
C PRO A 145 -5.61 2.75 -18.39
N LEU A 146 -5.99 3.68 -17.53
CA LEU A 146 -5.59 3.67 -16.12
C LEU A 146 -6.78 3.80 -15.18
N ALA A 147 -6.66 3.20 -14.00
CA ALA A 147 -7.57 3.41 -12.88
C ALA A 147 -6.76 3.84 -11.66
N ALA A 148 -7.19 4.87 -10.97
CA ALA A 148 -6.44 5.47 -9.86
C ALA A 148 -7.16 5.28 -8.53
N PHE A 149 -6.39 4.96 -7.49
CA PHE A 149 -6.86 4.77 -6.13
C PHE A 149 -5.89 5.40 -5.13
N SER A 150 -6.45 5.89 -4.03
CA SER A 150 -5.69 6.20 -2.81
C SER A 150 -6.13 5.29 -1.69
N ALA A 151 -5.22 4.95 -0.79
CA ALA A 151 -5.56 4.16 0.38
C ALA A 151 -4.71 4.53 1.59
N LYS A 152 -5.24 4.31 2.79
CA LYS A 152 -4.55 4.61 4.04
C LYS A 152 -4.98 3.69 5.16
N THR A 153 -4.04 3.43 6.06
CA THR A 153 -4.32 2.76 7.33
C THR A 153 -3.28 3.18 8.38
N GLU A 154 -3.49 2.79 9.61
CA GLU A 154 -2.54 2.92 10.70
C GLU A 154 -2.36 1.57 11.36
N ILE A 155 -1.11 1.16 11.56
CA ILE A 155 -0.74 -0.07 12.25
C ILE A 155 0.07 0.24 13.51
N ASP A 156 0.09 -0.68 14.47
CA ASP A 156 1.07 -0.70 15.54
C ASP A 156 2.19 -1.67 15.16
N ARG A 157 3.41 -1.14 14.97
CA ARG A 157 4.56 -1.98 14.53
C ARG A 157 4.92 -3.10 15.51
N GLU A 158 4.59 -2.93 16.78
CA GLU A 158 4.86 -3.94 17.81
C GLU A 158 3.99 -5.20 17.63
N ASP A 159 2.85 -5.11 16.90
CA ASP A 159 2.04 -6.27 16.54
C ASP A 159 2.78 -7.25 15.62
N TRP A 160 3.85 -6.79 14.97
CA TRP A 160 4.77 -7.58 14.13
C TRP A 160 6.17 -7.70 14.73
N ASP A 161 6.28 -7.66 16.06
CA ASP A 161 7.51 -7.85 16.80
C ASP A 161 8.64 -6.84 16.46
N MET A 162 8.30 -5.69 15.93
CA MET A 162 9.23 -4.57 15.72
C MET A 162 9.23 -3.68 16.96
N THR A 163 9.86 -4.16 18.04
CA THR A 163 9.75 -3.56 19.38
C THR A 163 10.91 -2.61 19.73
N TRP A 164 11.97 -2.58 18.89
CA TRP A 164 13.12 -1.72 19.15
C TRP A 164 12.71 -0.27 19.42
N ASN A 165 13.27 0.31 20.48
CA ASN A 165 13.09 1.72 20.82
C ASN A 165 14.15 2.19 21.82
N VAL A 166 14.27 3.50 21.97
CA VAL A 166 15.13 4.13 22.97
C VAL A 166 14.28 5.08 23.80
N ALA A 167 14.35 4.95 25.12
CA ALA A 167 13.74 5.91 26.03
C ALA A 167 14.47 7.25 25.97
N VAL A 168 13.73 8.34 25.89
CA VAL A 168 14.27 9.69 25.85
C VAL A 168 14.28 10.28 27.28
N GLU A 169 15.38 10.89 27.70
CA GLU A 169 15.55 11.44 29.05
C GLU A 169 14.45 12.44 29.45
N THR A 170 13.90 13.15 28.46
CA THR A 170 12.79 14.11 28.66
C THR A 170 11.40 13.44 28.74
N GLY A 171 11.36 12.11 28.71
CA GLY A 171 10.15 11.28 28.70
C GLY A 171 9.69 10.90 27.30
N GLY A 172 9.12 9.69 27.18
CA GLY A 172 8.67 9.11 25.92
C GLY A 172 9.72 8.26 25.21
N PHE A 173 9.46 7.98 23.94
CA PHE A 173 10.29 7.09 23.10
C PHE A 173 10.75 7.79 21.83
N LEU A 174 11.87 7.30 21.30
CA LEU A 174 12.51 7.84 20.10
C LEU A 174 11.63 7.67 18.86
N VAL A 175 11.00 6.49 18.70
CA VAL A 175 10.20 6.14 17.51
C VAL A 175 8.79 5.75 17.95
N SER A 176 7.78 6.26 17.24
CA SER A 176 6.38 5.94 17.51
C SER A 176 6.09 4.45 17.27
N LYS A 177 5.16 3.90 18.08
CA LYS A 177 4.60 2.56 17.82
C LYS A 177 3.67 2.58 16.61
N LYS A 178 2.87 3.62 16.51
CA LYS A 178 1.95 3.82 15.39
C LYS A 178 2.70 4.28 14.14
N VAL A 179 2.40 3.59 13.04
CA VAL A 179 2.92 3.87 11.71
C VAL A 179 1.73 4.05 10.77
N GLN A 180 1.65 5.19 10.12
CA GLN A 180 0.66 5.43 9.07
C GLN A 180 1.16 4.83 7.77
N ILE A 181 0.28 4.19 7.03
CA ILE A 181 0.53 3.68 5.68
C ILE A 181 -0.32 4.51 4.74
N GLU A 182 0.31 5.04 3.70
CA GLU A 182 -0.31 5.87 2.67
C GLU A 182 0.04 5.28 1.31
N ILE A 183 -0.97 5.06 0.48
CA ILE A 183 -0.82 4.43 -0.83
C ILE A 183 -1.49 5.32 -1.86
N GLU A 184 -0.75 5.66 -2.90
CA GLU A 184 -1.24 6.27 -4.12
C GLU A 184 -0.89 5.35 -5.28
N THR A 185 -1.87 5.00 -6.09
CA THR A 185 -1.64 4.02 -7.15
C THR A 185 -2.44 4.32 -8.41
N GLU A 186 -1.78 4.08 -9.54
CA GLU A 186 -2.41 3.88 -10.84
C GLU A 186 -2.27 2.41 -11.23
N LEU A 187 -3.34 1.88 -11.77
CA LEU A 187 -3.43 0.51 -12.25
C LEU A 187 -3.63 0.49 -13.76
N ASN A 188 -3.01 -0.45 -14.44
CA ASN A 188 -3.23 -0.74 -15.85
C ASN A 188 -3.86 -2.13 -16.00
N PRO A 189 -4.81 -2.32 -16.96
CA PRO A 189 -5.37 -3.64 -17.20
C PRO A 189 -4.31 -4.60 -17.73
N VAL A 190 -4.39 -5.83 -17.28
CA VAL A 190 -3.62 -6.93 -17.86
C VAL A 190 -4.37 -7.38 -19.11
N GLY A 191 -3.75 -7.21 -20.28
CA GLY A 191 -4.31 -7.54 -21.59
C GLY A 191 -4.44 -9.04 -21.88
#